data_df000e35e2ed5a35befe414855a2bb81
#
_entry.id   df000e35e2ed5a35befe414855a2bb81
#
_cell.length_a   1.000
_cell.length_b   1.000
_cell.length_c   1.000
_cell.angle_alpha   90.00
_cell.angle_beta   90.00
_cell.angle_gamma   90.00
#
_symmetry.space_group_name_H-M   'P 1'
#
loop_
_entity.id
_entity.type
_entity.pdbx_description
1 polymer ?
#
loop_
_entity_poly.entity_id
_entity_poly.type
_entity_poly.pdbx_seq_one_letter_code
_entity_poly.pdbx_strand_id
1 'polypeptide(L)'
;HNQQARMRNLLVKKQIYIDMKPLSQKLRKTGLSLLWGITVWLFWRIVYPGHLQYHEQYQLFLFDMEYWKERIAIPGGMADYISEFLVQFYYHTWMGATMLALLFIGLQLLTWKLAKRQGTPEVYYPLSFLPAIAVWHFMCDENAMLSFVVALLMTLVANYFYTFLHTKWKRAMYVLVCFPVLLWMAGATHLIFMGWIIISELHTCFKKRKFLQGIGIVVGMFALKATCTLLISIQIQNPIYQLSGFLGYYRFPAVIPRMEMTIILLFTVLPYLLARLPRTHKHVSVYMALQSMALVAISYPYILSSCNFDKEEAMAVSYTHLRAHETRGNLV
;
A
#
# COMPACT_ATOMS: atom_id res chain seq x y z
N HIS A 1 -40.88 -12.59 -43.29
CA HIS A 1 -39.47 -12.19 -43.49
C HIS A 1 -39.08 -11.02 -42.57
N ASN A 2 -39.93 -10.02 -42.35
CA ASN A 2 -39.60 -8.83 -41.55
C ASN A 2 -39.46 -9.09 -40.06
N GLN A 3 -40.20 -10.05 -39.47
CA GLN A 3 -40.10 -10.37 -38.03
C GLN A 3 -38.80 -11.16 -37.69
N GLN A 4 -38.36 -12.04 -38.57
CA GLN A 4 -37.10 -12.78 -38.37
C GLN A 4 -35.87 -11.87 -38.46
N ALA A 5 -35.86 -10.91 -39.39
CA ALA A 5 -34.81 -9.92 -39.52
C ALA A 5 -34.74 -9.00 -38.28
N ARG A 6 -35.90 -8.60 -37.73
CA ARG A 6 -36.00 -7.76 -36.53
C ARG A 6 -35.51 -8.53 -35.26
N MET A 7 -35.83 -9.81 -35.12
CA MET A 7 -35.37 -10.67 -34.05
C MET A 7 -33.84 -10.88 -34.13
N ARG A 8 -33.30 -11.13 -35.31
CA ARG A 8 -31.87 -11.28 -35.55
C ARG A 8 -31.08 -10.01 -35.17
N ASN A 9 -31.58 -8.83 -35.56
CA ASN A 9 -31.01 -7.54 -35.20
C ASN A 9 -31.05 -7.28 -33.68
N LEU A 10 -32.12 -7.68 -33.00
CA LEU A 10 -32.22 -7.57 -31.53
C LEU A 10 -31.22 -8.49 -30.82
N LEU A 11 -31.04 -9.71 -31.31
CA LEU A 11 -30.06 -10.68 -30.77
C LEU A 11 -28.63 -10.18 -30.98
N VAL A 12 -28.30 -9.65 -32.18
CA VAL A 12 -26.98 -9.06 -32.46
C VAL A 12 -26.72 -7.85 -31.58
N LYS A 13 -27.67 -6.94 -31.42
CA LYS A 13 -27.57 -5.78 -30.51
C LYS A 13 -27.37 -6.22 -29.05
N LYS A 14 -28.10 -7.26 -28.61
CA LYS A 14 -27.97 -7.82 -27.26
C LYS A 14 -26.59 -8.47 -27.06
N GLN A 15 -26.09 -9.18 -28.07
CA GLN A 15 -24.76 -9.78 -28.04
C GLN A 15 -23.66 -8.71 -27.98
N ILE A 16 -23.72 -7.70 -28.85
CA ILE A 16 -22.79 -6.56 -28.83
C ILE A 16 -22.83 -5.84 -27.49
N TYR A 17 -24.01 -5.63 -26.89
CA TYR A 17 -24.14 -5.02 -25.57
C TYR A 17 -23.52 -5.86 -24.45
N ILE A 18 -23.67 -7.18 -24.52
CA ILE A 18 -23.07 -8.12 -23.56
C ILE A 18 -21.55 -8.07 -23.68
N ASP A 19 -21.00 -8.05 -24.89
CA ASP A 19 -19.55 -8.03 -25.14
C ASP A 19 -18.91 -6.68 -24.80
N MET A 20 -19.65 -5.56 -24.95
CA MET A 20 -19.16 -4.22 -24.61
C MET A 20 -19.21 -3.90 -23.12
N LYS A 21 -20.04 -4.56 -22.33
CA LYS A 21 -20.21 -4.30 -20.90
C LYS A 21 -18.90 -4.50 -20.08
N PRO A 22 -18.13 -5.58 -20.25
CA PRO A 22 -16.88 -5.77 -19.54
C PRO A 22 -15.80 -4.76 -19.98
N LEU A 23 -15.76 -4.37 -21.24
CA LEU A 23 -14.84 -3.36 -21.75
C LEU A 23 -15.09 -1.99 -21.11
N SER A 24 -16.36 -1.57 -21.04
CA SER A 24 -16.73 -0.30 -20.41
C SER A 24 -16.43 -0.27 -18.91
N GLN A 25 -16.56 -1.40 -18.22
CA GLN A 25 -16.18 -1.53 -16.81
C GLN A 25 -14.67 -1.45 -16.61
N LYS A 26 -13.88 -2.08 -17.49
CA LYS A 26 -12.42 -2.02 -17.45
C LYS A 26 -11.95 -0.60 -17.69
N LEU A 27 -12.47 0.10 -18.69
CA LEU A 27 -12.14 1.49 -19.01
C LEU A 27 -12.42 2.43 -17.83
N ARG A 28 -13.58 2.29 -17.17
CA ARG A 28 -13.92 3.11 -15.99
C ARG A 28 -12.94 2.91 -14.84
N LYS A 29 -12.59 1.66 -14.51
CA LYS A 29 -11.62 1.37 -13.44
C LYS A 29 -10.24 1.94 -13.78
N THR A 30 -9.77 1.71 -15.00
CA THR A 30 -8.50 2.27 -15.47
C THR A 30 -8.51 3.79 -15.43
N GLY A 31 -9.60 4.42 -15.90
CA GLY A 31 -9.78 5.87 -15.85
C GLY A 31 -9.72 6.43 -14.41
N LEU A 32 -10.40 5.77 -13.46
CA LEU A 32 -10.36 6.17 -12.04
C LEU A 32 -8.95 6.03 -11.44
N SER A 33 -8.24 4.94 -11.74
CA SER A 33 -6.86 4.78 -11.26
C SER A 33 -5.89 5.78 -11.89
N LEU A 34 -6.06 6.11 -13.17
CA LEU A 34 -5.26 7.15 -13.83
C LEU A 34 -5.56 8.53 -13.25
N LEU A 35 -6.83 8.86 -13.06
CA LEU A 35 -7.23 10.12 -12.43
C LEU A 35 -6.64 10.23 -11.02
N TRP A 36 -6.69 9.16 -10.24
CA TRP A 36 -6.03 9.08 -8.93
C TRP A 36 -4.53 9.37 -9.02
N GLY A 37 -3.82 8.68 -9.92
CA GLY A 37 -2.39 8.89 -10.13
C GLY A 37 -2.06 10.34 -10.54
N ILE A 38 -2.86 10.94 -11.42
CA ILE A 38 -2.73 12.35 -11.83
C ILE A 38 -2.95 13.28 -10.62
N THR A 39 -3.96 13.01 -9.79
CA THR A 39 -4.24 13.82 -8.59
C THR A 39 -3.09 13.75 -7.59
N VAL A 40 -2.53 12.57 -7.32
CA VAL A 40 -1.35 12.38 -6.49
C VAL A 40 -0.16 13.12 -7.08
N TRP A 41 0.07 13.00 -8.39
CA TRP A 41 1.16 13.67 -9.08
C TRP A 41 1.07 15.20 -9.00
N LEU A 42 -0.14 15.77 -9.27
CA LEU A 42 -0.38 17.21 -9.17
C LEU A 42 -0.14 17.73 -7.74
N PHE A 43 -0.60 17.00 -6.74
CA PHE A 43 -0.39 17.37 -5.35
C PHE A 43 1.11 17.48 -5.02
N TRP A 44 1.87 16.43 -5.24
CA TRP A 44 3.30 16.42 -4.89
C TRP A 44 4.15 17.34 -5.79
N ARG A 45 3.68 17.59 -7.03
CA ARG A 45 4.40 18.47 -7.96
C ARG A 45 4.11 19.96 -7.75
N ILE A 46 2.86 20.30 -7.35
CA ILE A 46 2.38 21.71 -7.35
C ILE A 46 2.02 22.17 -5.95
N VAL A 47 1.30 21.33 -5.17
CA VAL A 47 0.76 21.74 -3.86
C VAL A 47 1.79 21.58 -2.76
N TYR A 48 2.59 20.51 -2.77
CA TYR A 48 3.52 20.18 -1.68
C TYR A 48 4.92 19.76 -2.16
N PRO A 49 5.59 20.51 -3.07
CA PRO A 49 6.89 20.15 -3.64
C PRO A 49 8.06 20.24 -2.65
N GLY A 50 8.02 21.15 -1.68
CA GLY A 50 9.09 21.35 -0.69
C GLY A 50 9.32 20.12 0.19
N HIS A 51 8.27 19.36 0.46
CA HIS A 51 8.35 18.11 1.20
C HIS A 51 9.25 17.06 0.49
N LEU A 52 9.16 16.94 -0.83
CA LEU A 52 10.02 16.02 -1.60
C LEU A 52 11.49 16.43 -1.49
N GLN A 53 11.76 17.73 -1.64
CA GLN A 53 13.12 18.28 -1.53
C GLN A 53 13.70 18.08 -0.13
N TYR A 54 12.88 18.23 0.91
CA TYR A 54 13.29 17.98 2.29
C TYR A 54 13.67 16.51 2.53
N HIS A 55 12.87 15.58 2.02
CA HIS A 55 13.13 14.14 2.16
C HIS A 55 14.42 13.70 1.44
N GLU A 56 14.73 14.28 0.28
CA GLU A 56 15.96 13.99 -0.45
C GLU A 56 17.20 14.38 0.34
N GLN A 57 17.15 15.49 1.09
CA GLN A 57 18.31 16.00 1.80
C GLN A 57 18.82 15.10 2.93
N TYR A 58 17.94 14.41 3.64
CA TYR A 58 18.35 13.60 4.80
C TYR A 58 18.37 12.09 4.54
N GLN A 59 17.96 11.65 3.34
CA GLN A 59 18.00 10.24 2.93
C GLN A 59 19.05 10.04 1.84
N LEU A 60 20.32 9.96 2.26
CA LEU A 60 21.42 9.72 1.35
C LEU A 60 21.48 8.23 0.99
N PHE A 61 21.59 7.94 -0.31
CA PHE A 61 21.82 6.59 -0.83
C PHE A 61 23.23 6.42 -1.36
N LEU A 62 23.90 5.36 -0.94
CA LEU A 62 25.25 5.03 -1.41
C LEU A 62 25.22 3.74 -2.26
N PHE A 63 25.83 3.81 -3.45
CA PHE A 63 26.02 2.64 -4.33
C PHE A 63 27.24 1.82 -3.88
N ASP A 64 27.24 1.37 -2.63
CA ASP A 64 28.31 0.59 -2.05
C ASP A 64 27.77 -0.73 -1.47
N MET A 65 28.60 -1.78 -1.58
CA MET A 65 28.28 -3.12 -1.08
C MET A 65 28.25 -3.15 0.45
N GLU A 66 29.04 -2.31 1.10
CA GLU A 66 29.08 -2.22 2.57
C GLU A 66 27.78 -1.59 3.07
N TYR A 67 27.34 -0.51 2.46
CA TYR A 67 26.06 0.13 2.75
C TYR A 67 24.88 -0.84 2.56
N TRP A 68 24.86 -1.62 1.45
CA TRP A 68 23.82 -2.61 1.22
C TRP A 68 23.82 -3.68 2.33
N LYS A 69 24.98 -4.21 2.72
CA LYS A 69 25.09 -5.19 3.81
C LYS A 69 24.61 -4.64 5.15
N GLU A 70 24.96 -3.40 5.46
CA GLU A 70 24.52 -2.72 6.67
C GLU A 70 22.98 -2.59 6.71
N ARG A 71 22.37 -2.17 5.61
CA ARG A 71 20.91 -2.03 5.52
C ARG A 71 20.18 -3.35 5.64
N ILE A 72 20.60 -4.39 4.94
CA ILE A 72 19.93 -5.71 5.01
C ILE A 72 20.21 -6.48 6.31
N ALA A 73 21.13 -6.03 7.13
CA ALA A 73 21.45 -6.67 8.42
C ALA A 73 20.35 -6.46 9.48
N ILE A 74 19.42 -5.56 9.26
CA ILE A 74 18.35 -5.23 10.20
C ILE A 74 16.96 -5.54 9.62
N PRO A 75 15.96 -5.90 10.46
CA PRO A 75 14.59 -6.09 10.03
C PRO A 75 13.97 -4.80 9.44
N GLY A 76 13.37 -4.91 8.25
CA GLY A 76 12.86 -3.77 7.48
C GLY A 76 13.89 -3.14 6.54
N GLY A 77 15.15 -3.49 6.66
CA GLY A 77 16.25 -2.84 5.96
C GLY A 77 16.21 -2.94 4.44
N MET A 78 15.57 -3.97 3.87
CA MET A 78 15.37 -4.04 2.41
C MET A 78 14.37 -2.98 1.94
N ALA A 79 13.29 -2.75 2.68
CA ALA A 79 12.34 -1.68 2.36
C ALA A 79 13.01 -0.31 2.49
N ASP A 80 13.86 -0.11 3.50
CA ASP A 80 14.65 1.11 3.68
C ASP A 80 15.61 1.31 2.50
N TYR A 81 16.39 0.31 2.15
CA TYR A 81 17.33 0.38 1.03
C TYR A 81 16.67 0.75 -0.29
N ILE A 82 15.55 0.10 -0.63
CA ILE A 82 14.80 0.42 -1.86
C ILE A 82 14.21 1.83 -1.79
N SER A 83 13.68 2.22 -0.64
CA SER A 83 13.07 3.55 -0.48
C SER A 83 14.11 4.68 -0.58
N GLU A 84 15.27 4.52 0.02
CA GLU A 84 16.36 5.48 -0.04
C GLU A 84 16.87 5.65 -1.48
N PHE A 85 16.95 4.56 -2.25
CA PHE A 85 17.21 4.63 -3.69
C PHE A 85 16.11 5.42 -4.43
N LEU A 86 14.84 5.16 -4.14
CA LEU A 86 13.73 5.85 -4.79
C LEU A 86 13.67 7.34 -4.42
N VAL A 87 14.04 7.70 -3.20
CA VAL A 87 14.06 9.10 -2.75
C VAL A 87 15.10 9.95 -3.51
N GLN A 88 16.13 9.34 -4.08
CA GLN A 88 17.09 10.08 -4.93
C GLN A 88 16.40 10.74 -6.15
N PHE A 89 15.28 10.19 -6.62
CA PHE A 89 14.48 10.80 -7.69
C PHE A 89 13.73 12.07 -7.24
N TYR A 90 13.64 12.35 -5.94
CA TYR A 90 13.02 13.56 -5.40
C TYR A 90 13.83 14.83 -5.69
N TYR A 91 15.11 14.69 -6.04
CA TYR A 91 15.94 15.77 -6.53
C TYR A 91 15.25 16.60 -7.63
N HIS A 92 14.55 15.93 -8.52
CA HIS A 92 13.63 16.54 -9.47
C HIS A 92 12.20 16.30 -9.03
N THR A 93 11.50 17.32 -8.54
CA THR A 93 10.14 17.21 -8.00
C THR A 93 9.16 16.51 -8.94
N TRP A 94 9.30 16.67 -10.28
CA TRP A 94 8.45 15.96 -11.25
C TRP A 94 8.72 14.44 -11.28
N MET A 95 9.98 14.03 -11.12
CA MET A 95 10.34 12.61 -11.03
C MET A 95 9.85 12.01 -9.73
N GLY A 96 10.09 12.68 -8.59
CA GLY A 96 9.60 12.27 -7.28
C GLY A 96 8.09 12.14 -7.25
N ALA A 97 7.36 13.12 -7.78
CA ALA A 97 5.90 13.06 -7.90
C ALA A 97 5.44 11.88 -8.78
N THR A 98 6.16 11.59 -9.87
CA THR A 98 5.86 10.44 -10.74
C THR A 98 6.08 9.11 -10.02
N MET A 99 7.19 8.97 -9.29
CA MET A 99 7.46 7.77 -8.49
C MET A 99 6.38 7.54 -7.43
N LEU A 100 6.00 8.58 -6.68
CA LEU A 100 4.92 8.49 -5.71
C LEU A 100 3.59 8.12 -6.36
N ALA A 101 3.22 8.76 -7.48
CA ALA A 101 1.99 8.43 -8.19
C ALA A 101 1.94 6.96 -8.61
N LEU A 102 3.04 6.40 -9.13
CA LEU A 102 3.14 4.99 -9.50
C LEU A 102 3.01 4.06 -8.29
N LEU A 103 3.68 4.37 -7.18
CA LEU A 103 3.60 3.59 -5.94
C LEU A 103 2.17 3.60 -5.37
N PHE A 104 1.50 4.75 -5.37
CA PHE A 104 0.13 4.88 -4.88
C PHE A 104 -0.90 4.20 -5.79
N ILE A 105 -0.72 4.24 -7.11
CA ILE A 105 -1.48 3.41 -8.05
C ILE A 105 -1.28 1.92 -7.73
N GLY A 106 -0.04 1.52 -7.48
CA GLY A 106 0.30 0.14 -7.10
C GLY A 106 -0.42 -0.33 -5.83
N LEU A 107 -0.42 0.49 -4.78
CA LEU A 107 -1.15 0.22 -3.52
C LEU A 107 -2.65 0.02 -3.78
N GLN A 108 -3.27 0.94 -4.52
CA GLN A 108 -4.69 0.87 -4.83
C GLN A 108 -5.04 -0.37 -5.66
N LEU A 109 -4.26 -0.65 -6.71
CA LEU A 109 -4.51 -1.81 -7.59
C LEU A 109 -4.34 -3.13 -6.84
N LEU A 110 -3.35 -3.27 -5.97
CA LEU A 110 -3.15 -4.46 -5.16
C LEU A 110 -4.29 -4.63 -4.14
N THR A 111 -4.70 -3.55 -3.48
CA THR A 111 -5.86 -3.54 -2.58
C THR A 111 -7.12 -4.03 -3.31
N TRP A 112 -7.38 -3.49 -4.50
CA TRP A 112 -8.51 -3.93 -5.31
C TRP A 112 -8.40 -5.40 -5.73
N LYS A 113 -7.23 -5.84 -6.21
CA LYS A 113 -7.01 -7.24 -6.60
C LYS A 113 -7.27 -8.18 -5.42
N LEU A 114 -6.81 -7.84 -4.23
CA LEU A 114 -7.06 -8.60 -3.00
C LEU A 114 -8.55 -8.63 -2.66
N ALA A 115 -9.23 -7.48 -2.66
CA ALA A 115 -10.68 -7.39 -2.44
C ALA A 115 -11.46 -8.22 -3.48
N LYS A 116 -11.06 -8.16 -4.74
CA LYS A 116 -11.70 -8.94 -5.82
C LYS A 116 -11.54 -10.44 -5.63
N ARG A 117 -10.41 -10.90 -5.11
CA ARG A 117 -10.19 -12.31 -4.75
C ARG A 117 -11.11 -12.79 -3.64
N GLN A 118 -11.56 -11.89 -2.76
CA GLN A 118 -12.56 -12.18 -1.73
C GLN A 118 -14.01 -12.11 -2.25
N GLY A 119 -14.22 -11.75 -3.51
CA GLY A 119 -15.54 -11.71 -4.15
C GLY A 119 -16.24 -10.36 -4.11
N THR A 120 -15.51 -9.28 -3.89
CA THR A 120 -16.04 -7.90 -3.85
C THR A 120 -16.74 -7.52 -5.17
N PRO A 121 -17.97 -6.97 -5.11
CA PRO A 121 -18.68 -6.43 -6.27
C PRO A 121 -17.95 -5.22 -6.89
N GLU A 122 -18.03 -5.09 -8.22
CA GLU A 122 -17.36 -4.04 -8.99
C GLU A 122 -17.77 -2.60 -8.60
N VAL A 123 -18.97 -2.43 -8.06
CA VAL A 123 -19.52 -1.15 -7.61
C VAL A 123 -18.68 -0.50 -6.50
N TYR A 124 -17.95 -1.29 -5.72
CA TYR A 124 -17.12 -0.81 -4.60
C TYR A 124 -15.66 -0.54 -4.99
N TYR A 125 -15.36 -0.49 -6.30
CA TYR A 125 -14.02 -0.15 -6.77
C TYR A 125 -13.48 1.16 -6.17
N PRO A 126 -14.26 2.25 -6.07
CA PRO A 126 -13.77 3.49 -5.47
C PRO A 126 -13.33 3.33 -4.01
N LEU A 127 -13.98 2.47 -3.23
CA LEU A 127 -13.61 2.25 -1.82
C LEU A 127 -12.23 1.60 -1.65
N SER A 128 -11.67 0.99 -2.70
CA SER A 128 -10.30 0.45 -2.66
C SER A 128 -9.22 1.53 -2.59
N PHE A 129 -9.55 2.80 -2.80
CA PHE A 129 -8.64 3.93 -2.63
C PHE A 129 -8.45 4.33 -1.15
N LEU A 130 -9.36 3.96 -0.25
CA LEU A 130 -9.32 4.36 1.16
C LEU A 130 -7.97 4.10 1.85
N PRO A 131 -7.34 2.90 1.75
CA PRO A 131 -6.06 2.67 2.38
C PRO A 131 -4.96 3.53 1.76
N ALA A 132 -4.98 3.74 0.44
CA ALA A 132 -4.01 4.59 -0.24
C ALA A 132 -4.16 6.07 0.15
N ILE A 133 -5.40 6.55 0.40
CA ILE A 133 -5.67 7.90 0.94
C ILE A 133 -5.08 8.03 2.35
N ALA A 134 -5.25 7.02 3.20
CA ALA A 134 -4.68 7.02 4.54
C ALA A 134 -3.14 7.04 4.52
N VAL A 135 -2.51 6.29 3.60
CA VAL A 135 -1.06 6.35 3.37
C VAL A 135 -0.65 7.73 2.87
N TRP A 136 -1.42 8.35 1.98
CA TRP A 136 -1.12 9.69 1.49
C TRP A 136 -1.12 10.72 2.63
N HIS A 137 -2.15 10.69 3.47
CA HIS A 137 -2.20 11.54 4.67
C HIS A 137 -0.97 11.31 5.57
N PHE A 138 -0.60 10.06 5.83
CA PHE A 138 0.58 9.71 6.61
C PHE A 138 1.88 10.24 5.98
N MET A 139 2.02 10.11 4.66
CA MET A 139 3.19 10.58 3.92
C MET A 139 3.31 12.11 3.83
N CYS A 140 2.28 12.88 4.20
CA CYS A 140 2.39 14.33 4.34
C CYS A 140 3.09 14.76 5.64
N ASP A 141 3.28 13.85 6.61
CA ASP A 141 4.12 14.11 7.78
C ASP A 141 5.60 14.07 7.38
N GLU A 142 6.34 15.09 7.77
CA GLU A 142 7.77 15.27 7.45
C GLU A 142 8.70 14.16 7.95
N ASN A 143 8.26 13.41 8.95
CA ASN A 143 9.02 12.32 9.54
C ASN A 143 8.62 10.94 9.00
N ALA A 144 7.60 10.87 8.13
CA ALA A 144 7.15 9.63 7.53
C ALA A 144 8.12 9.17 6.43
N MET A 145 8.61 7.95 6.51
CA MET A 145 9.58 7.41 5.57
C MET A 145 8.90 6.70 4.39
N LEU A 146 9.44 6.85 3.18
CA LEU A 146 8.95 6.15 1.98
C LEU A 146 9.04 4.63 2.12
N SER A 147 9.89 4.12 3.00
CA SER A 147 10.04 2.69 3.28
C SER A 147 8.72 2.04 3.71
N PHE A 148 7.81 2.79 4.34
CA PHE A 148 6.47 2.28 4.65
C PHE A 148 5.69 1.91 3.39
N VAL A 149 5.71 2.76 2.36
CA VAL A 149 5.02 2.51 1.08
C VAL A 149 5.61 1.29 0.38
N VAL A 150 6.93 1.17 0.36
CA VAL A 150 7.65 0.03 -0.22
C VAL A 150 7.32 -1.26 0.53
N ALA A 151 7.37 -1.24 1.86
CA ALA A 151 7.04 -2.38 2.70
C ALA A 151 5.58 -2.83 2.55
N LEU A 152 4.64 -1.88 2.45
CA LEU A 152 3.23 -2.16 2.15
C LEU A 152 3.08 -2.89 0.81
N LEU A 153 3.74 -2.41 -0.25
CA LEU A 153 3.70 -3.04 -1.56
C LEU A 153 4.25 -4.47 -1.53
N MET A 154 5.41 -4.68 -0.88
CA MET A 154 6.00 -6.02 -0.71
C MET A 154 5.00 -6.98 -0.04
N THR A 155 4.39 -6.54 1.04
CA THR A 155 3.46 -7.37 1.82
C THR A 155 2.16 -7.63 1.06
N LEU A 156 1.60 -6.64 0.36
CA LEU A 156 0.40 -6.82 -0.46
C LEU A 156 0.63 -7.77 -1.63
N VAL A 157 1.83 -7.72 -2.24
CA VAL A 157 2.23 -8.66 -3.28
C VAL A 157 2.29 -10.09 -2.72
N ALA A 158 2.90 -10.28 -1.55
CA ALA A 158 2.93 -11.59 -0.89
C ALA A 158 1.52 -12.11 -0.56
N ASN A 159 0.63 -11.24 -0.04
CA ASN A 159 -0.77 -11.59 0.17
C ASN A 159 -1.48 -11.98 -1.14
N TYR A 160 -1.20 -11.28 -2.23
CA TYR A 160 -1.78 -11.59 -3.52
C TYR A 160 -1.34 -12.97 -4.03
N PHE A 161 -0.05 -13.29 -3.91
CA PHE A 161 0.46 -14.63 -4.26
C PHE A 161 -0.14 -15.75 -3.39
N TYR A 162 -0.34 -15.50 -2.10
CA TYR A 162 -1.02 -16.45 -1.21
C TYR A 162 -2.41 -16.86 -1.74
N THR A 163 -3.13 -15.95 -2.39
CA THR A 163 -4.49 -16.24 -2.92
C THR A 163 -4.52 -17.27 -4.06
N PHE A 164 -3.39 -17.55 -4.70
CA PHE A 164 -3.30 -18.59 -5.76
C PHE A 164 -3.04 -19.99 -5.22
N LEU A 165 -2.69 -20.11 -3.93
CA LEU A 165 -2.38 -21.39 -3.33
C LEU A 165 -3.67 -22.09 -2.88
N HIS A 166 -3.96 -23.24 -3.47
CA HIS A 166 -5.20 -23.97 -3.18
C HIS A 166 -5.00 -25.12 -2.18
N THR A 167 -3.81 -25.72 -2.16
CA THR A 167 -3.48 -26.87 -1.32
C THR A 167 -3.01 -26.40 0.06
N LYS A 168 -3.52 -26.99 1.14
CA LYS A 168 -3.15 -26.66 2.53
C LYS A 168 -1.65 -26.73 2.78
N TRP A 169 -1.01 -27.77 2.28
CA TRP A 169 0.44 -27.94 2.42
C TRP A 169 1.23 -26.79 1.76
N LYS A 170 0.87 -26.43 0.52
CA LYS A 170 1.51 -25.31 -0.18
C LYS A 170 1.31 -23.99 0.55
N ARG A 171 0.11 -23.75 1.13
CA ARG A 171 -0.17 -22.58 1.97
C ARG A 171 0.70 -22.57 3.22
N ALA A 172 0.79 -23.69 3.94
CA ALA A 172 1.59 -23.81 5.14
C ALA A 172 3.09 -23.55 4.86
N MET A 173 3.63 -24.19 3.81
CA MET A 173 5.02 -23.97 3.39
C MET A 173 5.28 -22.52 2.98
N TYR A 174 4.35 -21.93 2.22
CA TYR A 174 4.46 -20.53 1.81
C TYR A 174 4.48 -19.58 3.02
N VAL A 175 3.59 -19.80 4.00
CA VAL A 175 3.55 -19.01 5.24
C VAL A 175 4.85 -19.17 6.03
N LEU A 176 5.32 -20.40 6.19
CA LEU A 176 6.54 -20.69 6.96
C LEU A 176 7.78 -20.01 6.38
N VAL A 177 7.85 -19.87 5.05
CA VAL A 177 8.97 -19.21 4.36
C VAL A 177 8.74 -17.71 4.24
N CYS A 178 7.57 -17.28 3.75
CA CYS A 178 7.31 -15.88 3.50
C CYS A 178 7.20 -15.03 4.76
N PHE A 179 6.70 -15.57 5.87
CA PHE A 179 6.53 -14.78 7.09
C PHE A 179 7.87 -14.27 7.65
N PRO A 180 8.89 -15.11 7.90
CA PRO A 180 10.21 -14.63 8.34
C PRO A 180 10.86 -13.70 7.31
N VAL A 181 10.73 -14.01 6.02
CA VAL A 181 11.28 -13.19 4.94
C VAL A 181 10.64 -11.79 4.93
N LEU A 182 9.32 -11.70 5.04
CA LEU A 182 8.62 -10.42 5.10
C LEU A 182 8.95 -9.63 6.37
N LEU A 183 9.04 -10.29 7.53
CA LEU A 183 9.46 -9.64 8.75
C LEU A 183 10.85 -9.01 8.60
N TRP A 184 11.78 -9.72 7.97
CA TRP A 184 13.14 -9.25 7.73
C TRP A 184 13.24 -8.20 6.64
N MET A 185 12.52 -8.35 5.52
CA MET A 185 12.60 -7.44 4.38
C MET A 185 11.74 -6.18 4.56
N ALA A 186 10.53 -6.34 5.09
CA ALA A 186 9.51 -5.30 5.13
C ALA A 186 9.26 -4.74 6.53
N GLY A 187 9.65 -5.41 7.61
CA GLY A 187 9.45 -4.91 8.98
C GLY A 187 7.99 -5.00 9.45
N ALA A 188 7.45 -3.94 10.05
CA ALA A 188 6.12 -3.93 10.71
C ALA A 188 4.96 -4.37 9.81
N THR A 189 5.04 -4.15 8.49
CA THR A 189 3.96 -4.52 7.57
C THR A 189 3.73 -6.03 7.44
N HIS A 190 4.65 -6.89 7.93
CA HIS A 190 4.40 -8.34 8.04
C HIS A 190 3.12 -8.64 8.84
N LEU A 191 2.67 -7.72 9.70
CA LEU A 191 1.40 -7.84 10.43
C LEU A 191 0.19 -7.89 9.51
N ILE A 192 0.24 -7.23 8.34
CA ILE A 192 -0.81 -7.33 7.31
C ILE A 192 -0.87 -8.75 6.76
N PHE A 193 0.30 -9.36 6.49
CA PHE A 193 0.37 -10.75 6.03
C PHE A 193 -0.17 -11.72 7.07
N MET A 194 0.24 -11.55 8.34
CA MET A 194 -0.26 -12.33 9.46
C MET A 194 -1.78 -12.22 9.61
N GLY A 195 -2.30 -10.99 9.65
CA GLY A 195 -3.73 -10.73 9.78
C GLY A 195 -4.54 -11.28 8.61
N TRP A 196 -4.03 -11.15 7.37
CA TRP A 196 -4.65 -11.70 6.18
C TRP A 196 -4.81 -13.21 6.27
N ILE A 197 -3.75 -13.94 6.67
CA ILE A 197 -3.79 -15.40 6.82
C ILE A 197 -4.78 -15.79 7.90
N ILE A 198 -4.70 -15.16 9.08
CA ILE A 198 -5.60 -15.45 10.20
C ILE A 198 -7.06 -15.27 9.75
N ILE A 199 -7.43 -14.14 9.15
CA ILE A 199 -8.81 -13.89 8.71
C ILE A 199 -9.25 -14.88 7.64
N SER A 200 -8.39 -15.15 6.64
CA SER A 200 -8.68 -16.06 5.53
C SER A 200 -8.94 -17.50 6.00
N GLU A 201 -8.07 -18.01 6.86
CA GLU A 201 -8.16 -19.37 7.35
C GLU A 201 -9.27 -19.51 8.40
N LEU A 202 -9.47 -18.53 9.29
CA LEU A 202 -10.59 -18.50 10.22
C LEU A 202 -11.92 -18.52 9.47
N HIS A 203 -12.09 -17.67 8.45
CA HIS A 203 -13.29 -17.67 7.62
C HIS A 203 -13.58 -19.05 7.03
N THR A 204 -12.53 -19.73 6.55
CA THR A 204 -12.65 -21.10 6.00
C THR A 204 -13.00 -22.12 7.08
N CYS A 205 -12.40 -22.02 8.26
CA CYS A 205 -12.65 -22.90 9.41
C CYS A 205 -14.08 -22.73 9.95
N PHE A 206 -14.56 -21.49 10.08
CA PHE A 206 -15.93 -21.19 10.50
C PHE A 206 -16.96 -21.78 9.54
N LYS A 207 -16.75 -21.60 8.22
CA LYS A 207 -17.63 -22.17 7.20
C LYS A 207 -17.70 -23.71 7.26
N LYS A 208 -16.59 -24.36 7.63
CA LYS A 208 -16.47 -25.82 7.75
C LYS A 208 -16.75 -26.34 9.17
N ARG A 209 -17.14 -25.49 10.12
CA ARG A 209 -17.35 -25.82 11.54
C ARG A 209 -16.14 -26.49 12.22
N LYS A 210 -14.93 -26.10 11.84
CA LYS A 210 -13.67 -26.66 12.35
C LYS A 210 -12.99 -25.67 13.31
N PHE A 211 -13.63 -25.32 14.40
CA PHE A 211 -13.19 -24.30 15.36
C PHE A 211 -11.80 -24.60 15.94
N LEU A 212 -11.55 -25.85 16.32
CA LEU A 212 -10.25 -26.23 16.92
C LEU A 212 -9.08 -26.01 15.93
N GLN A 213 -9.30 -26.27 14.62
CA GLN A 213 -8.29 -25.96 13.60
C GLN A 213 -8.07 -24.44 13.46
N GLY A 214 -9.14 -23.64 13.57
CA GLY A 214 -9.03 -22.17 13.55
C GLY A 214 -8.19 -21.66 14.72
N ILE A 215 -8.41 -22.14 15.93
CA ILE A 215 -7.61 -21.80 17.11
C ILE A 215 -6.17 -22.21 16.90
N GLY A 216 -5.89 -23.42 16.41
CA GLY A 216 -4.55 -23.92 16.12
C GLY A 216 -3.78 -23.03 15.12
N ILE A 217 -4.46 -22.49 14.10
CA ILE A 217 -3.84 -21.56 13.12
C ILE A 217 -3.49 -20.24 13.80
N VAL A 218 -4.36 -19.67 14.61
CA VAL A 218 -4.08 -18.42 15.34
C VAL A 218 -2.90 -18.61 16.27
N VAL A 219 -2.92 -19.65 17.10
CA VAL A 219 -1.83 -19.98 18.03
C VAL A 219 -0.51 -20.21 17.26
N GLY A 220 -0.57 -20.95 16.14
CA GLY A 220 0.60 -21.21 15.30
C GLY A 220 1.20 -19.93 14.70
N MET A 221 0.38 -18.98 14.24
CA MET A 221 0.84 -17.71 13.71
C MET A 221 1.49 -16.84 14.80
N PHE A 222 0.91 -16.79 15.99
CA PHE A 222 1.52 -16.06 17.12
C PHE A 222 2.80 -16.73 17.61
N ALA A 223 2.85 -18.07 17.63
CA ALA A 223 4.07 -18.82 17.96
C ALA A 223 5.17 -18.55 16.93
N LEU A 224 4.85 -18.56 15.64
CA LEU A 224 5.80 -18.23 14.56
C LEU A 224 6.35 -16.80 14.72
N LYS A 225 5.46 -15.82 14.99
CA LYS A 225 5.88 -14.45 15.26
C LYS A 225 6.80 -14.38 16.49
N ALA A 226 6.43 -15.00 17.60
CA ALA A 226 7.23 -15.01 18.82
C ALA A 226 8.61 -15.64 18.58
N THR A 227 8.68 -16.76 17.86
CA THR A 227 9.96 -17.41 17.50
C THR A 227 10.85 -16.48 16.67
N CYS A 228 10.27 -15.83 15.63
CA CYS A 228 11.05 -14.89 14.83
C CYS A 228 11.54 -13.69 15.66
N THR A 229 10.68 -13.13 16.52
CA THR A 229 11.06 -12.02 17.41
C THR A 229 12.19 -12.42 18.38
N LEU A 230 12.13 -13.62 18.96
CA LEU A 230 13.18 -14.15 19.81
C LEU A 230 14.51 -14.30 19.06
N LEU A 231 14.51 -14.84 17.84
CA LEU A 231 15.71 -14.97 17.01
C LEU A 231 16.31 -13.59 16.70
N ILE A 232 15.49 -12.59 16.36
CA ILE A 232 15.93 -11.22 16.12
C ILE A 232 16.52 -10.62 17.41
N SER A 233 15.88 -10.82 18.55
CA SER A 233 16.36 -10.28 19.85
C SER A 233 17.70 -10.83 20.29
N ILE A 234 18.02 -12.07 19.90
CA ILE A 234 19.34 -12.67 20.15
C ILE A 234 20.41 -12.03 19.25
N GLN A 235 20.05 -11.73 17.99
CA GLN A 235 20.98 -11.18 17.01
C GLN A 235 21.19 -9.67 17.16
N ILE A 236 20.13 -8.94 17.51
CA ILE A 236 20.13 -7.47 17.59
C ILE A 236 19.83 -7.03 19.02
N GLN A 237 20.85 -6.51 19.70
CA GLN A 237 20.76 -6.02 21.08
C GLN A 237 20.15 -4.61 21.14
N ASN A 238 18.95 -4.44 20.64
CA ASN A 238 18.20 -3.18 20.72
C ASN A 238 16.85 -3.43 21.41
N PRO A 239 16.48 -2.67 22.47
CA PRO A 239 15.28 -2.90 23.25
C PRO A 239 13.98 -2.93 22.43
N ILE A 240 13.89 -2.15 21.35
CA ILE A 240 12.70 -2.09 20.49
C ILE A 240 12.57 -3.39 19.71
N TYR A 241 13.64 -3.89 19.11
CA TYR A 241 13.63 -5.19 18.43
C TYR A 241 13.35 -6.35 19.39
N GLN A 242 13.82 -6.25 20.64
CA GLN A 242 13.54 -7.25 21.66
C GLN A 242 12.06 -7.35 22.01
N LEU A 243 11.35 -6.21 22.00
CA LEU A 243 9.92 -6.16 22.33
C LEU A 243 9.03 -6.53 21.16
N SER A 244 9.25 -5.93 19.99
CA SER A 244 8.36 -6.01 18.83
C SER A 244 8.87 -6.85 17.67
N GLY A 245 10.18 -6.99 17.55
CA GLY A 245 10.88 -7.62 16.42
C GLY A 245 10.99 -6.74 15.18
N PHE A 246 10.55 -5.48 15.26
CA PHE A 246 10.60 -4.52 14.16
C PHE A 246 10.68 -3.07 14.67
N LEU A 247 11.08 -2.15 13.79
CA LEU A 247 10.98 -0.70 13.98
C LEU A 247 9.80 -0.13 13.19
N GLY A 248 9.38 1.11 13.54
CA GLY A 248 8.43 1.88 12.74
C GLY A 248 9.08 2.50 11.50
N TYR A 249 8.24 3.02 10.60
CA TYR A 249 8.66 3.71 9.38
C TYR A 249 8.64 5.23 9.56
N TYR A 250 9.21 5.67 10.64
CA TYR A 250 9.29 7.07 11.02
C TYR A 250 10.75 7.46 11.19
N ARG A 251 11.12 8.70 10.88
CA ARG A 251 12.50 9.19 11.01
C ARG A 251 13.13 8.86 12.37
N PHE A 252 12.31 8.84 13.40
CA PHE A 252 12.67 8.36 14.73
C PHE A 252 12.10 6.95 14.94
N PRO A 253 12.82 5.90 14.59
CA PRO A 253 12.26 4.54 14.50
C PRO A 253 11.78 3.97 15.84
N ALA A 254 12.15 4.59 16.96
CA ALA A 254 11.61 4.27 18.28
C ALA A 254 10.14 4.70 18.44
N VAL A 255 9.66 5.60 17.58
CA VAL A 255 8.28 6.10 17.59
C VAL A 255 7.49 5.37 16.52
N ILE A 256 6.47 4.61 16.94
CA ILE A 256 5.50 4.01 16.01
C ILE A 256 4.22 4.84 16.07
N PRO A 257 3.92 5.67 15.07
CA PRO A 257 2.73 6.49 15.07
C PRO A 257 1.46 5.63 15.08
N ARG A 258 0.43 6.06 15.79
CA ARG A 258 -0.88 5.38 15.79
C ARG A 258 -1.45 5.23 14.39
N MET A 259 -1.17 6.20 13.52
CA MET A 259 -1.62 6.21 12.13
C MET A 259 -1.03 5.04 11.33
N GLU A 260 0.23 4.69 11.54
CA GLU A 260 0.89 3.54 10.92
C GLU A 260 0.14 2.23 11.23
N MET A 261 -0.18 1.99 12.51
CA MET A 261 -0.94 0.81 12.92
C MET A 261 -2.38 0.81 12.38
N THR A 262 -3.01 1.99 12.29
CA THR A 262 -4.34 2.14 11.69
C THR A 262 -4.31 1.78 10.21
N ILE A 263 -3.30 2.20 9.46
CA ILE A 263 -3.12 1.86 8.05
C ILE A 263 -2.89 0.35 7.87
N ILE A 264 -2.04 -0.25 8.70
CA ILE A 264 -1.81 -1.71 8.70
C ILE A 264 -3.13 -2.46 8.91
N LEU A 265 -3.93 -2.06 9.88
CA LEU A 265 -5.24 -2.64 10.15
C LEU A 265 -6.20 -2.44 8.95
N LEU A 266 -6.19 -1.25 8.35
CA LEU A 266 -7.05 -0.92 7.22
C LEU A 266 -6.74 -1.80 6.00
N PHE A 267 -5.48 -1.99 5.63
CA PHE A 267 -5.09 -2.90 4.55
C PHE A 267 -5.43 -4.36 4.84
N THR A 268 -5.41 -4.75 6.12
CA THR A 268 -5.74 -6.12 6.53
C THR A 268 -7.25 -6.39 6.43
N VAL A 269 -8.08 -5.47 6.92
CA VAL A 269 -9.52 -5.74 7.15
C VAL A 269 -10.38 -5.29 5.97
N LEU A 270 -10.04 -4.18 5.30
CA LEU A 270 -10.87 -3.58 4.25
C LEU A 270 -11.23 -4.55 3.11
N PRO A 271 -10.31 -5.35 2.54
CA PRO A 271 -10.65 -6.25 1.45
C PRO A 271 -11.74 -7.27 1.82
N TYR A 272 -11.76 -7.71 3.08
CA TYR A 272 -12.79 -8.62 3.60
C TYR A 272 -14.11 -7.90 3.88
N LEU A 273 -14.06 -6.67 4.38
CA LEU A 273 -15.26 -5.85 4.60
C LEU A 273 -15.97 -5.56 3.27
N LEU A 274 -15.22 -5.14 2.25
CA LEU A 274 -15.78 -4.86 0.92
C LEU A 274 -16.44 -6.08 0.30
N ALA A 275 -15.91 -7.27 0.55
CA ALA A 275 -16.51 -8.53 0.06
C ALA A 275 -17.85 -8.89 0.74
N ARG A 276 -18.13 -8.32 1.92
CA ARG A 276 -19.38 -8.52 2.68
C ARG A 276 -20.49 -7.55 2.31
N LEU A 277 -20.18 -6.49 1.56
CA LEU A 277 -21.15 -5.50 1.14
C LEU A 277 -22.17 -6.08 0.14
N PRO A 278 -23.42 -5.58 0.14
CA PRO A 278 -24.49 -6.10 -0.69
C PRO A 278 -24.15 -5.97 -2.20
N ARG A 279 -24.56 -6.97 -2.98
CA ARG A 279 -24.36 -6.99 -4.42
C ARG A 279 -25.43 -6.14 -5.11
N THR A 280 -25.07 -4.93 -5.51
CA THR A 280 -25.94 -4.04 -6.27
C THR A 280 -25.68 -4.22 -7.76
N HIS A 281 -26.73 -4.51 -8.53
CA HIS A 281 -26.65 -4.74 -9.98
C HIS A 281 -27.21 -3.57 -10.80
N LYS A 282 -28.04 -2.72 -10.19
CA LYS A 282 -28.64 -1.55 -10.85
C LYS A 282 -27.78 -0.30 -10.61
N HIS A 283 -27.70 0.58 -11.62
CA HIS A 283 -27.05 1.90 -11.53
C HIS A 283 -25.60 1.92 -11.02
N VAL A 284 -24.82 0.88 -11.33
CA VAL A 284 -23.42 0.72 -10.87
C VAL A 284 -22.58 1.98 -11.13
N SER A 285 -22.77 2.62 -12.30
CA SER A 285 -22.01 3.84 -12.66
C SER A 285 -22.33 5.03 -11.75
N VAL A 286 -23.62 5.19 -11.39
CA VAL A 286 -24.05 6.27 -10.49
C VAL A 286 -23.50 6.06 -9.09
N TYR A 287 -23.60 4.83 -8.55
CA TYR A 287 -23.03 4.52 -7.23
C TYR A 287 -21.51 4.71 -7.20
N MET A 288 -20.79 4.29 -8.24
CA MET A 288 -19.34 4.52 -8.33
C MET A 288 -19.00 6.01 -8.39
N ALA A 289 -19.78 6.81 -9.15
CA ALA A 289 -19.57 8.25 -9.20
C ALA A 289 -19.82 8.92 -7.85
N LEU A 290 -20.93 8.58 -7.18
CA LEU A 290 -21.25 9.10 -5.83
C LEU A 290 -20.17 8.73 -4.80
N GLN A 291 -19.70 7.50 -4.81
CA GLN A 291 -18.62 7.07 -3.93
C GLN A 291 -17.31 7.84 -4.23
N SER A 292 -16.98 8.03 -5.51
CA SER A 292 -15.78 8.78 -5.91
C SER A 292 -15.87 10.24 -5.49
N MET A 293 -17.04 10.88 -5.66
CA MET A 293 -17.27 12.27 -5.20
C MET A 293 -17.16 12.38 -3.68
N ALA A 294 -17.77 11.46 -2.94
CA ALA A 294 -17.68 11.44 -1.47
C ALA A 294 -16.23 11.24 -1.00
N LEU A 295 -15.48 10.34 -1.65
CA LEU A 295 -14.07 10.13 -1.34
C LEU A 295 -13.24 11.39 -1.57
N VAL A 296 -13.42 12.09 -2.69
CA VAL A 296 -12.72 13.35 -2.97
C VAL A 296 -13.05 14.40 -1.92
N ALA A 297 -14.34 14.56 -1.58
CA ALA A 297 -14.80 15.53 -0.60
C ALA A 297 -14.22 15.29 0.80
N ILE A 298 -14.07 14.03 1.21
CA ILE A 298 -13.54 13.64 2.51
C ILE A 298 -11.99 13.65 2.51
N SER A 299 -11.37 13.15 1.44
CA SER A 299 -9.91 12.99 1.38
C SER A 299 -9.18 14.32 1.27
N TYR A 300 -9.73 15.31 0.57
CA TYR A 300 -9.08 16.60 0.39
C TYR A 300 -8.76 17.31 1.73
N PRO A 301 -9.74 17.62 2.60
CA PRO A 301 -9.44 18.23 3.89
C PRO A 301 -8.62 17.32 4.81
N TYR A 302 -8.81 16.00 4.72
CA TYR A 302 -8.08 15.02 5.50
C TYR A 302 -6.59 15.01 5.16
N ILE A 303 -6.22 15.04 3.89
CA ILE A 303 -4.81 15.11 3.45
C ILE A 303 -4.20 16.45 3.83
N LEU A 304 -4.89 17.55 3.58
CA LEU A 304 -4.39 18.90 3.91
C LEU A 304 -4.18 19.10 5.41
N SER A 305 -4.93 18.42 6.27
CA SER A 305 -4.76 18.53 7.74
C SER A 305 -3.42 17.97 8.23
N SER A 306 -2.74 17.13 7.44
CA SER A 306 -1.40 16.61 7.76
C SER A 306 -0.27 17.45 7.16
N CYS A 307 -0.57 18.36 6.25
CA CYS A 307 0.42 19.23 5.62
C CYS A 307 0.79 20.41 6.52
N ASN A 308 2.08 20.71 6.64
CA ASN A 308 2.59 21.88 7.35
C ASN A 308 3.22 22.84 6.34
N PHE A 309 2.39 23.70 5.75
CA PHE A 309 2.81 24.63 4.69
C PHE A 309 3.79 25.70 5.18
N ASP A 310 3.67 26.18 6.42
CA ASP A 310 4.59 27.16 6.98
C ASP A 310 6.03 26.60 7.09
N LYS A 311 6.09 25.33 7.46
CA LYS A 311 7.36 24.59 7.56
C LYS A 311 7.92 24.24 6.20
N GLU A 312 7.07 23.98 5.20
CA GLU A 312 7.46 23.73 3.83
C GLU A 312 8.20 24.94 3.23
N GLU A 313 7.70 26.14 3.45
CA GLU A 313 8.34 27.37 2.97
C GLU A 313 9.73 27.54 3.62
N ALA A 314 9.84 27.31 4.92
CA ALA A 314 11.12 27.34 5.63
C ALA A 314 12.10 26.26 5.12
N MET A 315 11.63 25.06 4.78
CA MET A 315 12.43 23.98 4.20
C MET A 315 12.92 24.34 2.79
N ALA A 316 12.06 24.92 1.95
CA ALA A 316 12.39 25.33 0.58
C ALA A 316 13.47 26.44 0.58
N VAL A 317 13.39 27.39 1.50
CA VAL A 317 14.39 28.46 1.68
C VAL A 317 15.73 27.87 2.13
N SER A 318 15.73 26.98 3.11
CA SER A 318 16.96 26.30 3.58
C SER A 318 17.63 25.51 2.45
N TYR A 319 16.84 24.82 1.61
CA TYR A 319 17.35 24.08 0.47
C TYR A 319 18.02 24.96 -0.58
N THR A 320 17.42 26.09 -0.94
CA THR A 320 18.00 27.03 -1.89
C THR A 320 19.29 27.68 -1.36
N HIS A 321 19.38 27.94 -0.06
CA HIS A 321 20.58 28.45 0.59
C HIS A 321 21.74 27.45 0.59
N LEU A 322 21.50 26.21 0.97
CA LEU A 322 22.51 25.12 0.94
C LEU A 322 23.07 24.92 -0.47
N ARG A 323 22.18 24.85 -1.47
CA ARG A 323 22.57 24.68 -2.87
C ARG A 323 23.40 25.86 -3.43
N ALA A 324 23.09 27.07 -3.00
CA ALA A 324 23.87 28.25 -3.36
C ALA A 324 25.30 28.23 -2.76
N HIS A 325 25.46 27.63 -1.57
CA HIS A 325 26.77 27.44 -0.93
C HIS A 325 27.57 26.31 -1.60
N GLU A 326 26.94 25.19 -1.99
CA GLU A 326 27.63 24.12 -2.72
C GLU A 326 28.12 24.55 -4.08
N THR A 327 27.33 25.33 -4.84
CA THR A 327 27.78 25.91 -6.14
C THR A 327 28.91 26.93 -5.98
N ARG A 328 28.96 27.66 -4.89
CA ARG A 328 30.11 28.56 -4.60
C ARG A 328 31.34 27.77 -4.16
N GLY A 329 31.19 26.72 -3.36
CA GLY A 329 32.32 25.87 -2.91
C GLY A 329 32.98 25.07 -4.03
N ASN A 330 32.25 24.75 -5.11
CA ASN A 330 32.80 24.05 -6.28
C ASN A 330 33.42 25.00 -7.34
N LEU A 331 33.37 26.30 -7.13
CA LEU A 331 33.96 27.33 -8.01
C LEU A 331 35.28 27.91 -7.46
N VAL A 332 35.78 27.42 -6.34
CA VAL A 332 37.09 27.73 -5.73
C VAL A 332 37.93 26.46 -5.74
#